data_d0ef42771c49bc33ad6ff095fcbe1fe9
#
_entry.id   d0ef42771c49bc33ad6ff095fcbe1fe9
#
_cell.length_a   1.000
_cell.length_b   1.000
_cell.length_c   1.000
_cell.angle_alpha   90.00
_cell.angle_beta   90.00
_cell.angle_gamma   90.00
#
_symmetry.space_group_name_H-M   'P 1'
#
loop_
_entity.id
_entity.type
_entity.pdbx_description
1 polymer ?
#
loop_
_entity_poly.entity_id
_entity_poly.type
_entity_poly.pdbx_seq_one_letter_code
_entity_poly.pdbx_strand_id
1 'polypeptide(L)'
;MLTLEKKRLIPKLDSNGYYTVGLRHNSPDVDPEREYTEEEVDAFFEEDKKMYEDDVNEIYDPVFMNQRMFDACFCFAFSVGRISGTDLGNLIKKNPYDDRIWDFWRYTYTQGKKNKVLVMRRIKEVNYYFGED
;
A
#
# COMPACT_ATOMS: atom_id res chain seq x y z
N MET A 1 -0.69 -7.59 -13.31
CA MET A 1 0.07 -6.46 -12.74
C MET A 1 -0.76 -5.72 -11.72
N LEU A 2 -0.17 -5.35 -10.60
CA LEU A 2 -0.85 -4.56 -9.60
C LEU A 2 -0.96 -3.10 -10.03
N THR A 3 -2.08 -2.47 -9.71
CA THR A 3 -2.31 -1.05 -9.98
C THR A 3 -2.41 -0.28 -8.67
N LEU A 4 -1.85 0.93 -8.67
CA LEU A 4 -2.03 1.88 -7.58
C LEU A 4 -3.36 2.59 -7.73
N GLU A 5 -3.71 3.42 -6.76
CA GLU A 5 -4.93 4.20 -6.81
C GLU A 5 -4.90 5.25 -7.90
N LYS A 6 -6.08 5.72 -8.29
CA LYS A 6 -6.22 6.76 -9.29
C LYS A 6 -5.63 8.08 -8.78
N LYS A 7 -4.82 8.74 -9.61
CA LYS A 7 -4.26 10.05 -9.32
C LYS A 7 -5.38 11.10 -9.27
N ARG A 8 -5.37 11.94 -8.24
CA ARG A 8 -6.33 13.03 -8.05
C ARG A 8 -5.61 14.35 -8.00
N LEU A 9 -6.07 15.32 -8.76
CA LEU A 9 -5.54 16.69 -8.75
C LEU A 9 -6.28 17.60 -7.76
N ILE A 10 -7.52 17.25 -7.44
CA ILE A 10 -8.34 17.98 -6.46
C ILE A 10 -8.36 17.16 -5.17
N PRO A 11 -7.99 17.77 -4.03
CA PRO A 11 -8.00 17.06 -2.75
C PRO A 11 -9.38 16.52 -2.40
N LYS A 12 -9.39 15.31 -1.83
CA LYS A 12 -10.61 14.66 -1.38
C LYS A 12 -10.48 14.27 0.09
N LEU A 13 -11.54 14.45 0.84
CA LEU A 13 -11.63 14.02 2.22
C LEU A 13 -11.68 12.49 2.27
N ASP A 14 -10.77 11.87 3.02
CA ASP A 14 -10.76 10.42 3.21
C ASP A 14 -11.66 10.01 4.39
N SER A 15 -11.75 8.70 4.63
CA SER A 15 -12.60 8.15 5.70
C SER A 15 -12.11 8.51 7.11
N ASN A 16 -10.86 8.96 7.24
CA ASN A 16 -10.25 9.35 8.51
C ASN A 16 -10.33 10.84 8.79
N GLY A 17 -10.93 11.63 7.89
CA GLY A 17 -11.06 13.07 8.03
C GLY A 17 -9.89 13.90 7.54
N TYR A 18 -8.96 13.29 6.79
CA TYR A 18 -7.82 13.98 6.19
C TYR A 18 -8.02 14.19 4.69
N TYR A 19 -7.49 15.30 4.16
CA TYR A 19 -7.50 15.54 2.73
C TYR A 19 -6.32 14.85 2.06
N THR A 20 -6.59 14.15 0.97
CA THR A 20 -5.57 13.47 0.16
C THR A 20 -5.59 14.01 -1.26
N VAL A 21 -4.44 14.02 -1.91
CA VAL A 21 -4.24 14.47 -3.28
C VAL A 21 -3.26 13.55 -4.01
N GLY A 22 -3.32 13.52 -5.34
CA GLY A 22 -2.48 12.65 -6.14
C GLY A 22 -2.80 11.19 -5.90
N LEU A 23 -1.78 10.38 -5.64
CA LEU A 23 -1.92 8.97 -5.31
C LEU A 23 -1.93 8.81 -3.78
N ARG A 24 -2.98 9.39 -3.14
CA ARG A 24 -3.21 9.32 -1.69
C ARG A 24 -2.17 10.07 -0.85
N HIS A 25 -1.52 11.09 -1.41
CA HIS A 25 -0.66 11.94 -0.61
C HIS A 25 -1.48 12.63 0.48
N ASN A 26 -1.05 12.50 1.72
CA ASN A 26 -1.67 13.07 2.90
C ASN A 26 -0.63 13.87 3.67
N SER A 27 -0.86 15.17 3.82
CA SER A 27 0.01 16.06 4.57
C SER A 27 -0.84 17.19 5.16
N PRO A 28 -0.48 17.73 6.34
CA PRO A 28 -1.15 18.93 6.87
C PRO A 28 -1.09 20.12 5.91
N ASP A 29 -0.14 20.11 4.98
CA ASP A 29 0.06 21.19 4.02
C ASP A 29 -0.84 21.08 2.77
N VAL A 30 -1.62 20.01 2.64
CA VAL A 30 -2.56 19.87 1.53
C VAL A 30 -3.69 20.87 1.71
N ASP A 31 -3.80 21.81 0.76
CA ASP A 31 -4.86 22.81 0.75
C ASP A 31 -6.12 22.19 0.12
N PRO A 32 -7.21 22.04 0.87
CA PRO A 32 -8.42 21.38 0.36
C PRO A 32 -9.15 22.17 -0.71
N GLU A 33 -8.85 23.45 -0.86
CA GLU A 33 -9.51 24.32 -1.83
C GLU A 33 -8.70 24.56 -3.10
N ARG A 34 -7.52 23.92 -3.19
CA ARG A 34 -6.60 24.12 -4.31
C ARG A 34 -6.64 22.95 -5.27
N GLU A 35 -6.65 23.23 -6.56
CA GLU A 35 -6.35 22.21 -7.57
C GLU A 35 -4.84 22.14 -7.77
N TYR A 36 -4.28 20.94 -7.69
CA TYR A 36 -2.85 20.69 -7.87
C TYR A 36 -2.55 20.32 -9.32
N THR A 37 -1.33 20.64 -9.78
CA THR A 37 -0.87 20.21 -11.10
C THR A 37 -0.37 18.77 -11.06
N GLU A 38 -0.31 18.11 -12.22
CA GLU A 38 0.25 16.76 -12.31
C GLU A 38 1.69 16.72 -11.83
N GLU A 39 2.47 17.76 -12.11
CA GLU A 39 3.86 17.85 -11.68
C GLU A 39 3.97 17.90 -10.15
N GLU A 40 3.09 18.65 -9.51
CA GLU A 40 3.05 18.73 -8.04
C GLU A 40 2.68 17.38 -7.40
N VAL A 41 1.65 16.70 -7.95
CA VAL A 41 1.24 15.40 -7.37
C VAL A 41 2.26 14.29 -7.68
N ASP A 42 2.96 14.38 -8.80
CA ASP A 42 4.04 13.44 -9.11
C ASP A 42 5.22 13.62 -8.15
N ALA A 43 5.53 14.86 -7.76
CA ALA A 43 6.55 15.14 -6.75
C ALA A 43 6.15 14.59 -5.37
N PHE A 44 4.88 14.72 -4.99
CA PHE A 44 4.36 14.11 -3.77
C PHE A 44 4.52 12.58 -3.80
N PHE A 45 4.21 11.97 -4.94
CA PHE A 45 4.35 10.52 -5.09
C PHE A 45 5.80 10.07 -4.93
N GLU A 46 6.77 10.80 -5.49
CA GLU A 46 8.17 10.44 -5.36
C GLU A 46 8.65 10.48 -3.90
N GLU A 47 8.19 11.44 -3.11
CA GLU A 47 8.47 11.50 -1.68
C GLU A 47 7.83 10.32 -0.94
N ASP A 48 6.55 10.08 -1.20
CA ASP A 48 5.80 9.01 -0.54
C ASP A 48 6.34 7.63 -0.93
N LYS A 49 6.71 7.46 -2.20
CA LYS A 49 7.29 6.22 -2.71
C LYS A 49 8.53 5.82 -1.93
N LYS A 50 9.42 6.77 -1.68
CA LYS A 50 10.64 6.49 -0.91
C LYS A 50 10.30 6.02 0.50
N MET A 51 9.35 6.67 1.14
CA MET A 51 8.92 6.31 2.49
C MET A 51 8.38 4.87 2.53
N TYR A 52 7.55 4.48 1.56
CA TYR A 52 6.98 3.13 1.51
C TYR A 52 8.01 2.08 1.08
N GLU A 53 8.94 2.43 0.20
CA GLU A 53 10.06 1.54 -0.14
C GLU A 53 10.92 1.25 1.08
N ASP A 54 11.22 2.26 1.89
CA ASP A 54 12.00 2.10 3.13
C ASP A 54 11.24 1.20 4.12
N ASP A 55 9.92 1.36 4.20
CA ASP A 55 9.07 0.52 5.05
C ASP A 55 9.12 -0.95 4.61
N VAL A 56 8.99 -1.21 3.32
CA VAL A 56 9.07 -2.59 2.79
C VAL A 56 10.45 -3.18 3.03
N ASN A 57 11.51 -2.38 2.89
CA ASN A 57 12.87 -2.86 3.10
C ASN A 57 13.13 -3.31 4.53
N GLU A 58 12.32 -2.90 5.50
CA GLU A 58 12.41 -3.41 6.87
C GLU A 58 12.09 -4.90 6.97
N ILE A 59 11.31 -5.44 6.04
CA ILE A 59 10.89 -6.85 6.06
C ILE A 59 11.36 -7.63 4.83
N TYR A 60 11.88 -6.94 3.81
CA TYR A 60 12.29 -7.56 2.56
C TYR A 60 13.70 -8.13 2.66
N ASP A 61 13.85 -9.41 2.28
CA ASP A 61 15.14 -10.07 2.20
C ASP A 61 15.39 -10.49 0.75
N PRO A 62 16.31 -9.83 0.03
CA PRO A 62 16.56 -10.13 -1.39
C PRO A 62 17.11 -11.54 -1.64
N VAL A 63 17.63 -12.23 -0.60
CA VAL A 63 18.09 -13.61 -0.72
C VAL A 63 16.92 -14.57 -0.87
N PHE A 64 15.84 -14.34 -0.13
CA PHE A 64 14.69 -15.25 -0.08
C PHE A 64 13.46 -14.73 -0.81
N MET A 65 13.42 -13.44 -1.15
CA MET A 65 12.24 -12.81 -1.74
C MET A 65 12.55 -12.26 -3.12
N ASN A 66 11.57 -12.33 -4.01
CA ASN A 66 11.70 -11.83 -5.38
C ASN A 66 11.03 -10.47 -5.54
N GLN A 67 11.13 -9.89 -6.75
CA GLN A 67 10.57 -8.58 -7.05
C GLN A 67 9.05 -8.53 -6.90
N ARG A 68 8.33 -9.59 -7.26
CA ARG A 68 6.88 -9.65 -7.10
C ARG A 68 6.47 -9.52 -5.64
N MET A 69 7.22 -10.15 -4.74
CA MET A 69 6.99 -10.06 -3.31
C MET A 69 7.20 -8.64 -2.81
N PHE A 70 8.26 -7.97 -3.28
CA PHE A 70 8.50 -6.56 -2.96
C PHE A 70 7.35 -5.68 -3.43
N ASP A 71 6.95 -5.82 -4.68
CA ASP A 71 5.90 -5.01 -5.28
C ASP A 71 4.55 -5.18 -4.57
N ALA A 72 4.21 -6.42 -4.21
CA ALA A 72 2.98 -6.68 -3.46
C ALA A 72 3.02 -6.03 -2.08
N CYS A 73 4.14 -6.14 -1.37
CA CYS A 73 4.33 -5.48 -0.07
C CYS A 73 4.27 -3.95 -0.20
N PHE A 74 4.85 -3.41 -1.26
CA PHE A 74 4.78 -1.97 -1.53
C PHE A 74 3.34 -1.51 -1.74
N CYS A 75 2.56 -2.22 -2.56
CA CYS A 75 1.16 -1.88 -2.79
C CYS A 75 0.34 -1.95 -1.51
N PHE A 76 0.58 -2.96 -0.67
CA PHE A 76 -0.06 -3.06 0.63
C PHE A 76 0.31 -1.86 1.52
N ALA A 77 1.59 -1.55 1.65
CA ALA A 77 2.05 -0.43 2.48
C ALA A 77 1.49 0.91 1.97
N PHE A 78 1.47 1.09 0.66
CA PHE A 78 0.92 2.30 0.04
C PHE A 78 -0.58 2.47 0.33
N SER A 79 -1.33 1.39 0.27
CA SER A 79 -2.78 1.40 0.50
C SER A 79 -3.15 1.52 1.98
N VAL A 80 -2.41 0.86 2.86
CA VAL A 80 -2.73 0.72 4.29
C VAL A 80 -1.98 1.75 5.15
N GLY A 81 -0.80 2.16 4.70
CA GLY A 81 0.06 3.12 5.40
C GLY A 81 1.42 2.56 5.78
N ARG A 82 1.54 1.27 6.02
CA ARG A 82 2.81 0.57 6.28
C ARG A 82 2.59 -0.93 6.30
N ILE A 83 3.68 -1.68 6.19
CA ILE A 83 3.69 -3.14 6.37
C ILE A 83 4.63 -3.57 7.48
N SER A 84 5.74 -2.87 7.70
CA SER A 84 6.65 -3.19 8.81
C SER A 84 5.97 -2.94 10.15
N GLY A 85 6.24 -3.79 11.12
CA GLY A 85 5.63 -3.70 12.45
C GLY A 85 4.18 -4.17 12.53
N THR A 86 3.55 -4.50 11.41
CA THR A 86 2.23 -5.14 11.41
C THR A 86 2.38 -6.65 11.60
N ASP A 87 1.30 -7.32 12.00
CA ASP A 87 1.32 -8.78 12.15
C ASP A 87 1.69 -9.46 10.84
N LEU A 88 1.17 -8.97 9.73
CA LEU A 88 1.51 -9.49 8.40
C LEU A 88 3.01 -9.28 8.10
N GLY A 89 3.51 -8.08 8.32
CA GLY A 89 4.91 -7.76 8.10
C GLY A 89 5.85 -8.60 8.96
N ASN A 90 5.50 -8.81 10.22
CA ASN A 90 6.27 -9.66 11.13
C ASN A 90 6.29 -11.12 10.67
N LEU A 91 5.17 -11.62 10.16
CA LEU A 91 5.09 -12.98 9.63
C LEU A 91 5.96 -13.14 8.38
N ILE A 92 5.90 -12.19 7.46
CA ILE A 92 6.73 -12.19 6.23
C ILE A 92 8.21 -12.15 6.59
N LYS A 93 8.59 -11.28 7.51
CA LYS A 93 9.98 -11.14 7.96
C LYS A 93 10.51 -12.44 8.55
N LYS A 94 9.67 -13.17 9.28
CA LYS A 94 10.04 -14.44 9.91
C LYS A 94 10.14 -15.56 8.87
N ASN A 95 9.15 -15.67 7.97
CA ASN A 95 9.12 -16.65 6.90
C ASN A 95 8.28 -16.15 5.73
N PRO A 96 8.90 -15.67 4.64
CA PRO A 96 8.17 -15.12 3.50
C PRO A 96 7.35 -16.15 2.73
N TYR A 97 7.51 -17.44 3.01
CA TYR A 97 6.76 -18.53 2.36
C TYR A 97 5.73 -19.19 3.27
N ASP A 98 5.45 -18.60 4.42
CA ASP A 98 4.47 -19.15 5.36
C ASP A 98 3.06 -19.10 4.77
N ASP A 99 2.35 -20.24 4.79
CA ASP A 99 1.00 -20.35 4.25
C ASP A 99 -0.01 -19.44 4.95
N ARG A 100 0.24 -19.09 6.21
CA ARG A 100 -0.63 -18.17 6.94
C ARG A 100 -0.65 -16.77 6.36
N ILE A 101 0.34 -16.41 5.53
CA ILE A 101 0.37 -15.11 4.84
C ILE A 101 -0.90 -14.90 4.01
N TRP A 102 -1.42 -15.95 3.37
CA TRP A 102 -2.66 -15.87 2.59
C TRP A 102 -3.82 -15.30 3.41
N ASP A 103 -4.06 -15.86 4.57
CA ASP A 103 -5.21 -15.47 5.39
C ASP A 103 -4.97 -14.13 6.09
N PHE A 104 -3.78 -13.90 6.64
CA PHE A 104 -3.44 -12.61 7.22
C PHE A 104 -3.59 -11.47 6.22
N TRP A 105 -3.11 -11.68 4.99
CA TRP A 105 -3.15 -10.64 3.96
C TRP A 105 -4.57 -10.36 3.48
N ARG A 106 -5.35 -11.40 3.19
CA ARG A 106 -6.71 -11.26 2.64
C ARG A 106 -7.62 -10.42 3.50
N TYR A 107 -7.51 -10.56 4.80
CA TYR A 107 -8.46 -9.95 5.72
C TYR A 107 -7.90 -8.80 6.53
N THR A 108 -6.64 -8.45 6.34
CA THR A 108 -6.00 -7.33 7.04
C THR A 108 -6.49 -6.00 6.47
N TYR A 109 -6.96 -5.13 7.35
CA TYR A 109 -7.42 -3.78 6.99
C TYR A 109 -8.51 -3.76 5.93
N THR A 110 -9.47 -4.69 6.02
CA THR A 110 -10.61 -4.81 5.10
C THR A 110 -11.93 -4.42 5.76
N GLN A 111 -11.88 -3.75 6.90
CA GLN A 111 -13.08 -3.39 7.69
C GLN A 111 -13.95 -4.60 8.02
N GLY A 112 -13.32 -5.72 8.42
CA GLY A 112 -14.02 -6.94 8.78
C GLY A 112 -14.76 -7.60 7.62
N LYS A 113 -14.24 -7.49 6.40
CA LYS A 113 -14.85 -8.00 5.17
C LYS A 113 -16.08 -7.23 4.70
N LYS A 114 -16.39 -6.10 5.34
CA LYS A 114 -17.55 -5.27 4.95
C LYS A 114 -17.29 -4.50 3.66
N ASN A 115 -16.04 -4.17 3.37
CA ASN A 115 -15.67 -3.41 2.18
C ASN A 115 -15.12 -4.35 1.11
N LYS A 116 -15.94 -4.67 0.12
CA LYS A 116 -15.57 -5.58 -0.96
C LYS A 116 -14.41 -5.09 -1.80
N VAL A 117 -14.28 -3.77 -1.98
CA VAL A 117 -13.17 -3.18 -2.75
C VAL A 117 -11.84 -3.43 -2.04
N LEU A 118 -11.80 -3.25 -0.71
CA LEU A 118 -10.60 -3.51 0.07
C LEU A 118 -10.25 -5.00 0.08
N VAL A 119 -11.24 -5.86 0.21
CA VAL A 119 -11.02 -7.31 0.16
C VAL A 119 -10.42 -7.71 -1.19
N MET A 120 -10.96 -7.20 -2.28
CA MET A 120 -10.44 -7.52 -3.63
C MET A 120 -9.02 -7.02 -3.84
N ARG A 121 -8.68 -5.85 -3.30
CA ARG A 121 -7.29 -5.35 -3.35
C ARG A 121 -6.34 -6.28 -2.64
N ARG A 122 -6.70 -6.71 -1.43
CA ARG A 122 -5.85 -7.61 -0.64
C ARG A 122 -5.66 -8.96 -1.34
N ILE A 123 -6.73 -9.49 -1.93
CA ILE A 123 -6.67 -10.74 -2.69
C ILE A 123 -5.72 -10.62 -3.89
N LYS A 124 -5.83 -9.55 -4.66
CA LYS A 124 -4.94 -9.32 -5.81
C LYS A 124 -3.48 -9.18 -5.37
N GLU A 125 -3.23 -8.47 -4.27
CA GLU A 125 -1.88 -8.28 -3.75
C GLU A 125 -1.25 -9.61 -3.33
N VAL A 126 -1.96 -10.41 -2.54
CA VAL A 126 -1.42 -11.68 -2.07
C VAL A 126 -1.25 -12.70 -3.20
N ASN A 127 -2.15 -12.71 -4.18
CA ASN A 127 -1.97 -13.53 -5.37
C ASN A 127 -0.69 -13.14 -6.12
N TYR A 128 -0.47 -11.87 -6.28
CA TYR A 128 0.74 -11.36 -6.93
C TYR A 128 1.99 -11.73 -6.12
N TYR A 129 1.93 -11.63 -4.80
CA TYR A 129 3.02 -11.98 -3.90
C TYR A 129 3.47 -13.43 -4.12
N PHE A 130 2.54 -14.36 -4.24
CA PHE A 130 2.84 -15.78 -4.45
C PHE A 130 3.00 -16.16 -5.92
N GLY A 131 3.00 -15.20 -6.84
CA GLY A 131 3.20 -15.47 -8.27
C GLY A 131 1.96 -15.97 -8.99
N GLU A 132 0.79 -15.80 -8.40
CA GLU A 132 -0.50 -16.14 -9.01
C GLU A 132 -1.21 -14.86 -9.46
N ASP A 133 -1.82 -14.87 -10.61
CA ASP A 133 -2.54 -13.72 -11.16
C ASP A 133 -4.06 -13.91 -11.12
#